data_718debaf7b711533cfc0b742c516a535
#
_entry.id   718debaf7b711533cfc0b742c516a535
#
_cell.length_a   1.000
_cell.length_b   1.000
_cell.length_c   1.000
_cell.angle_alpha   90.00
_cell.angle_beta   90.00
_cell.angle_gamma   90.00
#
_symmetry.space_group_name_H-M   'P 1'
#
loop_
_entity.id
_entity.type
_entity.pdbx_description
1 polymer ?
#
loop_
_entity_poly.entity_id
_entity_poly.type
_entity_poly.pdbx_seq_one_letter_code
_entity_poly.pdbx_strand_id
1 'polypeptide(L)'
;VQYDIIDNNLIIIQKRCVIMNKLQNYLNDYVQKLDGDWSYLIYNLKNPQETICLNENHLHKSASMIKVLILATLCASDLDFNEKISIDYVPHVEGGGALQEMDSDTKVSIKALASLMIVLSDNLATNILIKKLGMHNIQAYADKLNLKQTKIQRYMMDFEASKQGRENYLTVNDYHKLLCHIYDNRHLARFNIAWQILARQQFRDRIPYYWDEDIIFHHKTGMLDFVEHDGGILEADFGTYSIIIFASNLKSNAIGGREMVKLGQYIYNYLAQK
;
A
#
# COMPACT_ATOMS: atom_id res chain seq x y z
N VAL A 1 -29.79 -33.97 9.82
CA VAL A 1 -29.19 -32.78 10.41
C VAL A 1 -27.78 -32.51 9.84
N GLN A 2 -26.97 -33.52 9.57
CA GLN A 2 -25.60 -33.38 9.04
C GLN A 2 -25.56 -33.11 7.51
N TYR A 3 -26.54 -33.60 6.75
CA TYR A 3 -26.69 -33.38 5.30
C TYR A 3 -27.14 -31.96 4.99
N ASP A 4 -28.05 -31.37 5.77
CA ASP A 4 -28.56 -30.02 5.57
C ASP A 4 -27.47 -28.90 5.78
N ILE A 5 -26.49 -29.16 6.64
CA ILE A 5 -25.39 -28.22 6.91
C ILE A 5 -24.37 -28.20 5.75
N ILE A 6 -24.13 -29.39 5.14
CA ILE A 6 -23.20 -29.49 4.00
C ILE A 6 -23.80 -28.84 2.76
N ASP A 7 -25.07 -29.02 2.46
CA ASP A 7 -25.77 -28.40 1.34
C ASP A 7 -25.85 -26.87 1.48
N ASN A 8 -26.16 -26.37 2.68
CA ASN A 8 -26.20 -24.94 2.94
C ASN A 8 -24.82 -24.26 2.77
N ASN A 9 -23.74 -24.90 3.23
CA ASN A 9 -22.38 -24.39 3.03
C ASN A 9 -21.98 -24.39 1.55
N LEU A 10 -22.33 -25.41 0.79
CA LEU A 10 -22.05 -25.52 -0.64
C LEU A 10 -22.79 -24.41 -1.43
N ILE A 11 -24.07 -24.19 -1.10
CA ILE A 11 -24.90 -23.13 -1.70
C ILE A 11 -24.34 -21.74 -1.37
N ILE A 12 -23.86 -21.51 -0.14
CA ILE A 12 -23.25 -20.25 0.27
C ILE A 12 -21.94 -20.01 -0.50
N ILE A 13 -21.08 -21.02 -0.62
CA ILE A 13 -19.82 -20.94 -1.36
C ILE A 13 -20.10 -20.65 -2.85
N GLN A 14 -21.05 -21.36 -3.47
CA GLN A 14 -21.41 -21.11 -4.88
C GLN A 14 -21.96 -19.72 -5.10
N LYS A 15 -22.84 -19.22 -4.22
CA LYS A 15 -23.36 -17.84 -4.29
C LYS A 15 -22.23 -16.81 -4.17
N ARG A 16 -21.29 -17.01 -3.25
CA ARG A 16 -20.14 -16.10 -3.04
C ARG A 16 -19.19 -16.10 -4.24
N CYS A 17 -18.89 -17.24 -4.84
CA CYS A 17 -18.09 -17.30 -6.08
C CYS A 17 -18.77 -16.56 -7.24
N VAL A 18 -20.08 -16.72 -7.43
CA VAL A 18 -20.85 -16.00 -8.45
C VAL A 18 -20.80 -14.48 -8.21
N ILE A 19 -20.86 -14.05 -6.96
CA ILE A 19 -20.79 -12.64 -6.56
C ILE A 19 -19.40 -12.08 -6.92
N MET A 20 -18.30 -12.71 -6.51
CA MET A 20 -16.95 -12.22 -6.82
C MET A 20 -16.69 -12.17 -8.33
N ASN A 21 -17.18 -13.14 -9.10
CA ASN A 21 -17.09 -13.13 -10.56
C ASN A 21 -17.79 -11.91 -11.19
N LYS A 22 -18.93 -11.49 -10.66
CA LYS A 22 -19.62 -10.26 -11.14
C LYS A 22 -18.80 -9.01 -10.87
N LEU A 23 -18.19 -8.89 -9.67
CA LEU A 23 -17.31 -7.78 -9.35
C LEU A 23 -16.11 -7.77 -10.29
N GLN A 24 -15.46 -8.91 -10.49
CA GLN A 24 -14.29 -9.03 -11.38
C GLN A 24 -14.64 -8.63 -12.82
N ASN A 25 -15.73 -9.13 -13.37
CA ASN A 25 -16.16 -8.79 -14.72
C ASN A 25 -16.42 -7.27 -14.85
N TYR A 26 -17.14 -6.68 -13.90
CA TYR A 26 -17.37 -5.24 -13.91
C TYR A 26 -16.06 -4.45 -13.87
N LEU A 27 -15.14 -4.78 -12.96
CA LEU A 27 -13.85 -4.09 -12.83
C LEU A 27 -13.01 -4.24 -14.11
N ASN A 28 -12.97 -5.44 -14.70
CA ASN A 28 -12.26 -5.69 -15.95
C ASN A 28 -12.83 -4.83 -17.09
N ASP A 29 -14.16 -4.86 -17.28
CA ASP A 29 -14.83 -4.09 -18.31
C ASP A 29 -14.67 -2.56 -18.13
N TYR A 30 -14.59 -2.14 -16.87
CA TYR A 30 -14.38 -0.72 -16.53
C TYR A 30 -12.94 -0.31 -16.85
N VAL A 31 -11.97 -1.03 -16.31
CA VAL A 31 -10.54 -0.72 -16.43
C VAL A 31 -10.06 -0.77 -17.88
N GLN A 32 -10.58 -1.70 -18.72
CA GLN A 32 -10.24 -1.79 -20.15
C GLN A 32 -10.59 -0.53 -20.96
N LYS A 33 -11.48 0.32 -20.45
CA LYS A 33 -11.87 1.60 -21.09
C LYS A 33 -11.03 2.78 -20.62
N LEU A 34 -10.17 2.58 -19.64
CA LEU A 34 -9.32 3.62 -19.08
C LEU A 34 -7.98 3.69 -19.82
N ASP A 35 -7.39 4.89 -19.84
CA ASP A 35 -6.02 5.06 -20.31
C ASP A 35 -5.02 4.55 -19.25
N GLY A 36 -3.86 4.10 -19.72
CA GLY A 36 -2.76 3.64 -18.88
C GLY A 36 -2.83 2.15 -18.52
N ASP A 37 -1.86 1.73 -17.72
CA ASP A 37 -1.71 0.36 -17.26
C ASP A 37 -2.28 0.23 -15.85
N TRP A 38 -3.37 -0.51 -15.74
CA TRP A 38 -4.06 -0.72 -14.46
C TRP A 38 -3.85 -2.14 -13.96
N SER A 39 -3.59 -2.23 -12.66
CA SER A 39 -3.54 -3.48 -11.92
C SER A 39 -4.37 -3.36 -10.66
N TYR A 40 -5.09 -4.41 -10.30
CA TYR A 40 -5.77 -4.45 -9.00
C TYR A 40 -5.70 -5.85 -8.37
N LEU A 41 -5.86 -5.87 -7.06
CA LEU A 41 -6.04 -7.08 -6.27
C LEU A 41 -7.02 -6.80 -5.14
N ILE A 42 -8.09 -7.58 -5.06
CA ILE A 42 -9.03 -7.61 -3.94
C ILE A 42 -9.03 -9.03 -3.36
N TYR A 43 -8.68 -9.14 -2.10
CA TYR A 43 -8.46 -10.42 -1.43
C TYR A 43 -9.18 -10.43 -0.09
N ASN A 44 -10.02 -11.44 0.15
CA ASN A 44 -10.63 -11.64 1.45
C ASN A 44 -9.67 -12.40 2.36
N LEU A 45 -9.19 -11.76 3.44
CA LEU A 45 -8.21 -12.35 4.35
C LEU A 45 -8.76 -13.57 5.11
N LYS A 46 -10.09 -13.66 5.27
CA LYS A 46 -10.74 -14.80 5.93
C LYS A 46 -11.17 -15.90 4.96
N ASN A 47 -11.27 -15.57 3.66
CA ASN A 47 -11.64 -16.53 2.62
C ASN A 47 -10.81 -16.30 1.35
N PRO A 48 -9.60 -16.88 1.26
CA PRO A 48 -8.69 -16.67 0.12
C PRO A 48 -9.27 -17.06 -1.26
N GLN A 49 -10.29 -17.92 -1.30
CA GLN A 49 -10.96 -18.29 -2.54
C GLN A 49 -11.77 -17.13 -3.15
N GLU A 50 -12.05 -16.10 -2.36
CA GLU A 50 -12.67 -14.86 -2.80
C GLU A 50 -11.63 -13.82 -3.24
N THR A 51 -10.69 -14.23 -4.09
CA THR A 51 -9.66 -13.36 -4.66
C THR A 51 -10.02 -13.02 -6.09
N ILE A 52 -9.97 -11.74 -6.41
CA ILE A 52 -10.03 -11.25 -7.78
C ILE A 52 -8.86 -10.32 -8.05
N CYS A 53 -8.29 -10.42 -9.23
CA CYS A 53 -7.15 -9.60 -9.63
C CYS A 53 -7.11 -9.39 -11.15
N LEU A 54 -6.39 -8.35 -11.53
CA LEU A 54 -6.02 -8.05 -12.90
C LEU A 54 -4.57 -7.60 -12.93
N ASN A 55 -3.76 -8.19 -13.83
CA ASN A 55 -2.36 -7.80 -14.02
C ASN A 55 -1.57 -7.77 -12.70
N GLU A 56 -1.80 -8.70 -11.79
CA GLU A 56 -1.27 -8.67 -10.42
C GLU A 56 0.26 -8.73 -10.34
N ASN A 57 0.90 -9.19 -11.41
CA ASN A 57 2.35 -9.25 -11.52
C ASN A 57 2.92 -8.20 -12.50
N HIS A 58 2.11 -7.27 -13.00
CA HIS A 58 2.60 -6.15 -13.80
C HIS A 58 3.49 -5.24 -12.94
N LEU A 59 4.65 -4.87 -13.48
CA LEU A 59 5.65 -4.10 -12.78
C LEU A 59 5.37 -2.60 -12.91
N HIS A 60 5.07 -1.95 -11.79
CA HIS A 60 4.88 -0.50 -11.72
C HIS A 60 6.07 0.18 -11.05
N LYS A 61 6.38 1.44 -11.43
CA LYS A 61 7.19 2.31 -10.58
C LYS A 61 6.48 2.46 -9.26
N SER A 62 7.15 2.14 -8.16
CA SER A 62 6.47 2.00 -6.87
C SER A 62 5.89 3.30 -6.29
N ALA A 63 6.37 4.45 -6.76
CA ALA A 63 6.09 5.72 -6.08
C ALA A 63 6.33 5.60 -4.57
N SER A 64 5.45 6.19 -3.75
CA SER A 64 5.54 6.10 -2.28
C SER A 64 5.03 4.79 -1.67
N MET A 65 4.54 3.83 -2.49
CA MET A 65 4.13 2.51 -1.98
C MET A 65 5.30 1.73 -1.39
N ILE A 66 6.53 1.95 -1.89
CA ILE A 66 7.77 1.33 -1.37
C ILE A 66 8.02 1.63 0.12
N LYS A 67 7.46 2.72 0.65
CA LYS A 67 7.59 3.14 2.06
C LYS A 67 7.03 2.10 3.03
N VAL A 68 6.07 1.28 2.59
CA VAL A 68 5.55 0.17 3.42
C VAL A 68 6.59 -0.94 3.59
N LEU A 69 7.42 -1.20 2.58
CA LEU A 69 8.56 -2.12 2.71
C LEU A 69 9.60 -1.57 3.71
N ILE A 70 9.91 -0.28 3.64
CA ILE A 70 10.83 0.38 4.59
C ILE A 70 10.28 0.27 6.01
N LEU A 71 8.97 0.51 6.20
CA LEU A 71 8.29 0.38 7.48
C LEU A 71 8.37 -1.06 8.03
N ALA A 72 8.08 -2.06 7.20
CA ALA A 72 8.15 -3.47 7.60
C ALA A 72 9.59 -3.89 7.95
N THR A 73 10.58 -3.43 7.19
CA THR A 73 12.01 -3.65 7.47
C THR A 73 12.40 -3.02 8.80
N LEU A 74 11.95 -1.79 9.07
CA LEU A 74 12.18 -1.12 10.35
C LEU A 74 11.58 -1.93 11.51
N CYS A 75 10.39 -2.47 11.36
CA CYS A 75 9.77 -3.31 12.39
C CYS A 75 10.55 -4.60 12.66
N ALA A 76 11.20 -5.15 11.66
CA ALA A 76 12.02 -6.35 11.77
C ALA A 76 13.47 -6.09 12.21
N SER A 77 13.90 -4.84 12.27
CA SER A 77 15.27 -4.44 12.67
C SER A 77 15.41 -4.30 14.19
N ASP A 78 16.65 -4.19 14.69
CA ASP A 78 16.95 -3.94 16.11
C ASP A 78 17.05 -2.45 16.47
N LEU A 79 16.73 -1.53 15.52
CA LEU A 79 16.80 -0.08 15.76
C LEU A 79 15.85 0.36 16.87
N ASP A 80 16.33 1.19 17.80
CA ASP A 80 15.47 1.75 18.85
C ASP A 80 14.53 2.82 18.25
N PHE A 81 13.23 2.61 18.39
CA PHE A 81 12.20 3.56 17.93
C PHE A 81 12.25 4.91 18.62
N ASN A 82 12.88 5.00 19.82
CA ASN A 82 13.04 6.25 20.56
C ASN A 82 14.35 6.99 20.21
N GLU A 83 15.28 6.35 19.48
CA GLU A 83 16.49 7.02 19.01
C GLU A 83 16.12 8.26 18.20
N LYS A 84 16.73 9.41 18.56
CA LYS A 84 16.52 10.68 17.86
C LYS A 84 17.63 10.91 16.84
N ILE A 85 17.21 11.20 15.60
CA ILE A 85 18.11 11.47 14.47
C ILE A 85 17.90 12.92 14.04
N SER A 86 18.99 13.63 13.72
CA SER A 86 18.94 14.95 13.11
C SER A 86 18.29 14.88 11.73
N ILE A 87 17.51 15.89 11.39
CA ILE A 87 16.94 16.00 10.02
C ILE A 87 18.03 16.23 8.96
N ASP A 88 19.19 16.78 9.35
CA ASP A 88 20.38 16.93 8.49
C ASP A 88 21.19 15.64 8.31
N TYR A 89 20.68 14.50 8.80
CA TYR A 89 21.35 13.20 8.62
C TYR A 89 21.51 12.80 7.14
N VAL A 90 20.64 13.30 6.28
CA VAL A 90 20.70 13.19 4.82
C VAL A 90 20.49 14.57 4.18
N PRO A 91 20.89 14.80 2.92
CA PRO A 91 20.52 16.02 2.20
C PRO A 91 19.00 16.21 2.18
N HIS A 92 18.56 17.45 2.36
CA HIS A 92 17.16 17.82 2.22
C HIS A 92 16.68 17.57 0.78
N VAL A 93 15.43 17.16 0.66
CA VAL A 93 14.80 16.82 -0.63
C VAL A 93 13.45 17.51 -0.73
N GLU A 94 13.10 17.94 -1.92
CA GLU A 94 11.80 18.51 -2.23
C GLU A 94 10.67 17.47 -2.24
N GLY A 95 9.45 17.93 -2.43
CA GLY A 95 8.25 17.10 -2.59
C GLY A 95 7.45 16.95 -1.30
N GLY A 96 6.73 15.85 -1.17
CA GLY A 96 5.79 15.67 -0.06
C GLY A 96 6.46 15.49 1.30
N GLY A 97 5.79 15.99 2.33
CA GLY A 97 6.20 15.90 3.72
C GLY A 97 6.24 17.26 4.41
N ALA A 98 6.49 17.25 5.71
CA ALA A 98 6.58 18.45 6.54
C ALA A 98 7.95 18.60 7.22
N LEU A 99 8.76 17.54 7.21
CA LEU A 99 10.01 17.52 7.96
C LEU A 99 11.05 18.52 7.39
N GLN A 100 11.03 18.76 6.10
CA GLN A 100 11.91 19.72 5.41
C GLN A 100 11.66 21.17 5.80
N GLU A 101 10.49 21.49 6.37
CA GLU A 101 10.11 22.83 6.82
C GLU A 101 10.55 23.13 8.27
N MET A 102 11.17 22.15 8.94
CA MET A 102 11.62 22.29 10.31
C MET A 102 13.04 22.85 10.38
N ASP A 103 13.38 23.46 11.53
CA ASP A 103 14.72 24.02 11.77
C ASP A 103 15.79 22.92 11.68
N SER A 104 16.96 23.25 11.13
CA SER A 104 18.06 22.30 10.85
C SER A 104 18.60 21.57 12.07
N ASP A 105 18.46 22.15 13.28
CA ASP A 105 18.85 21.51 14.55
C ASP A 105 17.82 20.51 15.09
N THR A 106 16.68 20.37 14.40
CA THR A 106 15.60 19.46 14.80
C THR A 106 16.06 18.00 14.82
N LYS A 107 15.71 17.31 15.91
CA LYS A 107 15.94 15.86 16.07
C LYS A 107 14.61 15.14 16.25
N VAL A 108 14.37 14.13 15.45
CA VAL A 108 13.13 13.38 15.38
C VAL A 108 13.37 11.92 15.71
N SER A 109 12.50 11.31 16.52
CA SER A 109 12.61 9.89 16.84
C SER A 109 12.35 9.00 15.61
N ILE A 110 12.97 7.84 15.55
CA ILE A 110 12.72 6.84 14.48
C ILE A 110 11.22 6.53 14.35
N LYS A 111 10.50 6.42 15.46
CA LYS A 111 9.04 6.23 15.46
C LYS A 111 8.30 7.39 14.77
N ALA A 112 8.70 8.64 15.05
CA ALA A 112 8.09 9.81 14.42
C ALA A 112 8.45 9.90 12.95
N LEU A 113 9.69 9.57 12.56
CA LEU A 113 10.10 9.46 11.15
C LEU A 113 9.25 8.42 10.41
N ALA A 114 9.03 7.24 11.00
CA ALA A 114 8.15 6.21 10.43
C ALA A 114 6.71 6.69 10.26
N SER A 115 6.20 7.45 11.24
CA SER A 115 4.86 8.06 11.15
C SER A 115 4.77 9.07 10.02
N LEU A 116 5.71 10.03 9.94
CA LEU A 116 5.75 11.05 8.87
C LEU A 116 5.90 10.40 7.49
N MET A 117 6.77 9.40 7.36
CA MET A 117 6.97 8.64 6.12
C MET A 117 5.67 8.07 5.56
N ILE A 118 4.81 7.54 6.41
CA ILE A 118 3.55 6.90 5.99
C ILE A 118 2.41 7.91 5.94
N VAL A 119 2.15 8.62 7.03
CA VAL A 119 0.95 9.46 7.22
C VAL A 119 0.93 10.64 6.27
N LEU A 120 2.07 11.31 6.08
CA LEU A 120 2.25 12.46 5.18
C LEU A 120 3.07 12.13 3.93
N SER A 121 3.46 10.87 3.77
CA SER A 121 4.36 10.48 2.68
C SER A 121 5.67 11.28 2.64
N ASP A 122 6.21 11.69 3.80
CA ASP A 122 7.38 12.54 3.94
C ASP A 122 8.63 11.91 3.31
N ASN A 123 9.24 12.61 2.34
CA ASN A 123 10.38 12.12 1.58
C ASN A 123 11.69 12.23 2.37
N LEU A 124 11.87 13.30 3.16
CA LEU A 124 13.05 13.47 3.99
C LEU A 124 13.09 12.41 5.10
N ALA A 125 11.98 12.19 5.80
CA ALA A 125 11.84 11.11 6.78
C ALA A 125 12.13 9.74 6.16
N THR A 126 11.66 9.50 4.93
CA THR A 126 11.93 8.27 4.19
C THR A 126 13.42 8.07 3.91
N ASN A 127 14.09 9.10 3.42
CA ASN A 127 15.52 9.03 3.08
C ASN A 127 16.40 8.84 4.33
N ILE A 128 16.04 9.47 5.44
CA ILE A 128 16.70 9.23 6.74
C ILE A 128 16.59 7.75 7.14
N LEU A 129 15.39 7.17 7.03
CA LEU A 129 15.17 5.76 7.36
C LEU A 129 15.86 4.81 6.38
N ILE A 130 15.88 5.09 5.07
CA ILE A 130 16.65 4.31 4.09
C ILE A 130 18.13 4.31 4.44
N LYS A 131 18.71 5.49 4.75
CA LYS A 131 20.12 5.58 5.14
C LYS A 131 20.42 4.85 6.44
N LYS A 132 19.53 4.95 7.43
CA LYS A 132 19.70 4.31 8.74
C LYS A 132 19.61 2.78 8.67
N LEU A 133 18.65 2.26 7.90
CA LEU A 133 18.48 0.81 7.67
C LEU A 133 19.53 0.23 6.70
N GLY A 134 19.93 1.02 5.72
CA GLY A 134 20.70 0.58 4.56
C GLY A 134 19.81 0.00 3.45
N MET A 135 19.94 0.53 2.24
CA MET A 135 19.15 0.10 1.08
C MET A 135 19.27 -1.40 0.79
N HIS A 136 20.50 -1.94 0.96
CA HIS A 136 20.75 -3.38 0.81
C HIS A 136 19.95 -4.23 1.79
N ASN A 137 19.85 -3.81 3.06
CA ASN A 137 19.07 -4.55 4.07
C ASN A 137 17.57 -4.50 3.78
N ILE A 138 17.08 -3.38 3.25
CA ILE A 138 15.67 -3.26 2.84
C ILE A 138 15.39 -4.21 1.67
N GLN A 139 16.27 -4.28 0.67
CA GLN A 139 16.13 -5.24 -0.43
C GLN A 139 16.22 -6.70 0.06
N ALA A 140 17.17 -7.00 0.92
CA ALA A 140 17.32 -8.34 1.51
C ALA A 140 16.06 -8.76 2.29
N TYR A 141 15.38 -7.80 2.94
CA TYR A 141 14.11 -8.08 3.61
C TYR A 141 12.98 -8.36 2.62
N ALA A 142 12.91 -7.63 1.50
CA ALA A 142 11.98 -7.94 0.42
C ALA A 142 12.21 -9.36 -0.14
N ASP A 143 13.47 -9.73 -0.37
CA ASP A 143 13.86 -11.05 -0.86
C ASP A 143 13.46 -12.17 0.15
N LYS A 144 13.68 -11.93 1.46
CA LYS A 144 13.25 -12.84 2.54
C LYS A 144 11.74 -13.05 2.55
N LEU A 145 10.95 -12.03 2.24
CA LEU A 145 9.50 -12.10 2.13
C LEU A 145 9.01 -12.66 0.79
N ASN A 146 9.95 -13.08 -0.08
CA ASN A 146 9.64 -13.59 -1.43
C ASN A 146 8.85 -12.57 -2.29
N LEU A 147 9.18 -11.27 -2.14
CA LEU A 147 8.66 -10.20 -2.98
C LEU A 147 9.51 -10.12 -4.26
N LYS A 148 9.24 -11.03 -5.19
CA LYS A 148 10.15 -11.36 -6.31
C LYS A 148 10.43 -10.20 -7.27
N GLN A 149 9.49 -9.30 -7.42
CA GLN A 149 9.57 -8.20 -8.38
C GLN A 149 9.79 -6.84 -7.72
N THR A 150 9.78 -6.80 -6.38
CA THR A 150 10.03 -5.58 -5.62
C THR A 150 11.49 -5.19 -5.66
N LYS A 151 11.77 -3.95 -6.05
CA LYS A 151 13.11 -3.37 -6.10
C LYS A 151 13.14 -2.03 -5.39
N ILE A 152 14.17 -1.83 -4.54
CA ILE A 152 14.53 -0.54 -3.98
C ILE A 152 15.95 -0.20 -4.41
N GLN A 153 16.09 0.79 -5.31
CA GLN A 153 17.34 1.10 -6.00
C GLN A 153 17.75 2.56 -5.91
N ARG A 154 16.87 3.43 -5.38
CA ARG A 154 17.14 4.85 -5.23
C ARG A 154 16.46 5.46 -4.00
N TYR A 155 17.00 6.57 -3.54
CA TYR A 155 16.35 7.44 -2.57
C TYR A 155 15.13 8.14 -3.17
N MET A 156 14.26 8.67 -2.30
CA MET A 156 13.15 9.52 -2.75
C MET A 156 13.73 10.80 -3.37
N MET A 157 13.09 11.27 -4.44
CA MET A 157 13.47 12.46 -5.23
C MET A 157 14.85 12.39 -5.91
N ASP A 158 15.53 11.24 -5.93
CA ASP A 158 16.78 11.03 -6.67
C ASP A 158 16.48 10.78 -8.16
N PHE A 159 16.20 11.86 -8.88
CA PHE A 159 15.88 11.81 -10.31
C PHE A 159 17.09 11.43 -11.18
N GLU A 160 18.32 11.69 -10.72
CA GLU A 160 19.53 11.30 -11.46
C GLU A 160 19.71 9.79 -11.45
N ALA A 161 19.46 9.12 -10.32
CA ALA A 161 19.43 7.66 -10.27
C ALA A 161 18.35 7.10 -11.21
N SER A 162 17.16 7.71 -11.22
CA SER A 162 16.05 7.30 -12.10
C SER A 162 16.41 7.42 -13.59
N LYS A 163 17.05 8.52 -14.01
CA LYS A 163 17.55 8.70 -15.40
C LYS A 163 18.59 7.64 -15.79
N GLN A 164 19.34 7.13 -14.82
CA GLN A 164 20.32 6.05 -15.02
C GLN A 164 19.69 4.64 -14.97
N GLY A 165 18.34 4.55 -14.95
CA GLY A 165 17.62 3.28 -14.92
C GLY A 165 17.48 2.63 -13.54
N ARG A 166 17.96 3.29 -12.46
CA ARG A 166 17.74 2.82 -11.09
C ARG A 166 16.41 3.37 -10.59
N GLU A 167 15.40 2.51 -10.57
CA GLU A 167 14.06 2.90 -10.14
C GLU A 167 13.54 1.93 -9.06
N ASN A 168 12.62 2.41 -8.24
CA ASN A 168 11.94 1.58 -7.26
C ASN A 168 10.69 0.99 -7.91
N TYR A 169 10.54 -0.32 -7.84
CA TYR A 169 9.47 -1.07 -8.49
C TYR A 169 8.67 -1.92 -7.50
N LEU A 170 7.40 -2.13 -7.84
CA LEU A 170 6.47 -2.94 -7.06
C LEU A 170 5.36 -3.50 -7.96
N THR A 171 4.78 -4.64 -7.57
CA THR A 171 3.55 -5.18 -8.15
C THR A 171 2.43 -5.20 -7.11
N VAL A 172 1.16 -5.25 -7.52
CA VAL A 172 0.06 -5.36 -6.56
C VAL A 172 0.12 -6.68 -5.79
N ASN A 173 0.63 -7.76 -6.39
CA ASN A 173 0.82 -9.05 -5.73
C ASN A 173 1.89 -8.99 -4.62
N ASP A 174 3.06 -8.40 -4.91
CA ASP A 174 4.10 -8.25 -3.89
C ASP A 174 3.66 -7.29 -2.78
N TYR A 175 2.95 -6.21 -3.14
CA TYR A 175 2.40 -5.28 -2.15
C TYR A 175 1.35 -5.94 -1.25
N HIS A 176 0.48 -6.79 -1.81
CA HIS A 176 -0.46 -7.60 -1.05
C HIS A 176 0.24 -8.49 -0.01
N LYS A 177 1.27 -9.25 -0.44
CA LYS A 177 2.06 -10.09 0.48
C LYS A 177 2.68 -9.28 1.61
N LEU A 178 3.20 -8.09 1.29
CA LEU A 178 3.79 -7.18 2.27
C LEU A 178 2.75 -6.69 3.29
N LEU A 179 1.56 -6.31 2.84
CA LEU A 179 0.46 -5.91 3.72
C LEU A 179 0.00 -7.08 4.60
N CYS A 180 -0.17 -8.27 4.03
CA CYS A 180 -0.50 -9.47 4.80
C CYS A 180 0.56 -9.79 5.85
N HIS A 181 1.85 -9.66 5.51
CA HIS A 181 2.93 -9.85 6.48
C HIS A 181 2.82 -8.89 7.67
N ILE A 182 2.52 -7.60 7.44
CA ILE A 182 2.30 -6.64 8.53
C ILE A 182 1.05 -7.02 9.34
N TYR A 183 -0.04 -7.36 8.68
CA TYR A 183 -1.30 -7.75 9.31
C TYR A 183 -1.15 -8.98 10.19
N ASP A 184 -0.50 -10.04 9.71
CA ASP A 184 -0.31 -11.29 10.45
C ASP A 184 0.57 -11.10 11.68
N ASN A 185 1.54 -10.20 11.61
CA ASN A 185 2.47 -9.89 12.70
C ASN A 185 2.01 -8.72 13.59
N ARG A 186 0.83 -8.11 13.38
CA ARG A 186 0.35 -6.94 14.13
C ARG A 186 0.14 -7.18 15.62
N HIS A 187 0.16 -8.43 16.08
CA HIS A 187 0.18 -8.79 17.49
C HIS A 187 1.54 -8.54 18.15
N LEU A 188 2.62 -8.43 17.40
CA LEU A 188 3.97 -8.09 17.88
C LEU A 188 4.08 -6.56 18.06
N ALA A 189 4.64 -6.10 19.17
CA ALA A 189 4.66 -4.68 19.53
C ALA A 189 5.13 -3.73 18.42
N ARG A 190 6.21 -4.07 17.71
CA ARG A 190 6.75 -3.21 16.63
C ARG A 190 5.86 -3.19 15.39
N PHE A 191 5.31 -4.33 15.00
CA PHE A 191 4.36 -4.42 13.89
C PHE A 191 3.01 -3.81 14.25
N ASN A 192 2.61 -3.84 15.51
CA ASN A 192 1.43 -3.10 15.98
C ASN A 192 1.58 -1.59 15.75
N ILE A 193 2.78 -1.05 16.04
CA ILE A 193 3.07 0.37 15.74
C ILE A 193 2.90 0.65 14.24
N ALA A 194 3.44 -0.21 13.35
CA ALA A 194 3.29 -0.06 11.90
C ALA A 194 1.81 -0.12 11.48
N TRP A 195 1.06 -1.07 12.02
CA TRP A 195 -0.36 -1.23 11.77
C TRP A 195 -1.15 0.03 12.14
N GLN A 196 -0.90 0.58 13.33
CA GLN A 196 -1.52 1.83 13.79
C GLN A 196 -1.08 3.06 12.97
N ILE A 197 0.14 3.07 12.43
CA ILE A 197 0.61 4.15 11.55
C ILE A 197 -0.15 4.11 10.22
N LEU A 198 -0.33 2.94 9.61
CA LEU A 198 -1.07 2.77 8.35
C LEU A 198 -2.53 3.20 8.47
N ALA A 199 -3.17 3.00 9.64
CA ALA A 199 -4.53 3.44 9.92
C ALA A 199 -4.71 4.97 9.95
N ARG A 200 -3.61 5.72 10.12
CA ARG A 200 -3.62 7.19 10.23
C ARG A 200 -3.21 7.90 8.95
N GLN A 201 -3.22 7.22 7.81
CA GLN A 201 -2.97 7.86 6.51
C GLN A 201 -3.90 9.05 6.30
N GLN A 202 -3.34 10.22 6.01
CA GLN A 202 -4.13 11.45 5.83
C GLN A 202 -4.62 11.65 4.39
N PHE A 203 -3.95 11.06 3.42
CA PHE A 203 -4.38 11.14 2.02
C PHE A 203 -5.47 10.10 1.74
N ARG A 204 -6.73 10.48 1.97
CA ARG A 204 -7.91 9.65 1.71
C ARG A 204 -8.59 9.99 0.38
N ASP A 205 -7.86 10.61 -0.53
CA ASP A 205 -8.34 11.19 -1.78
C ASP A 205 -8.29 10.22 -2.98
N ARG A 206 -8.17 8.90 -2.72
CA ARG A 206 -8.17 7.83 -3.71
C ARG A 206 -9.21 6.76 -3.36
N ILE A 207 -8.81 5.52 -3.08
CA ILE A 207 -9.74 4.40 -2.79
C ILE A 207 -10.79 4.77 -1.73
N PRO A 208 -10.45 5.32 -0.54
CA PRO A 208 -11.42 5.55 0.53
C PRO A 208 -12.12 6.93 0.45
N TYR A 209 -12.07 7.64 -0.68
CA TYR A 209 -12.53 9.03 -0.77
C TYR A 209 -14.00 9.23 -0.37
N TYR A 210 -14.89 8.30 -0.74
CA TYR A 210 -16.31 8.34 -0.41
C TYR A 210 -16.70 7.42 0.74
N TRP A 211 -15.73 6.80 1.41
CA TRP A 211 -16.02 5.98 2.58
C TRP A 211 -16.23 6.86 3.80
N ASP A 212 -17.09 6.40 4.71
CA ASP A 212 -17.31 7.11 5.96
C ASP A 212 -16.00 7.27 6.75
N GLU A 213 -15.88 8.33 7.55
CA GLU A 213 -14.63 8.68 8.24
C GLU A 213 -14.25 7.65 9.31
N ASP A 214 -15.21 6.94 9.89
CA ASP A 214 -15.02 5.89 10.89
C ASP A 214 -14.55 4.56 10.29
N ILE A 215 -14.60 4.41 8.97
CA ILE A 215 -14.07 3.23 8.27
C ILE A 215 -12.55 3.25 8.30
N ILE A 216 -11.96 2.24 8.96
CA ILE A 216 -10.52 2.11 9.08
C ILE A 216 -9.95 1.40 7.86
N PHE A 217 -9.11 2.11 7.12
CA PHE A 217 -8.33 1.59 6.02
C PHE A 217 -6.84 1.77 6.31
N HIS A 218 -6.14 0.66 6.56
CA HIS A 218 -4.71 0.65 6.84
C HIS A 218 -3.96 0.69 5.52
N HIS A 219 -3.65 1.88 5.01
CA HIS A 219 -3.24 2.03 3.62
C HIS A 219 -2.07 2.98 3.40
N LYS A 220 -1.58 2.99 2.18
CA LYS A 220 -0.60 3.96 1.68
C LYS A 220 -0.96 4.36 0.26
N THR A 221 -0.82 5.65 -0.05
CA THR A 221 -0.94 6.23 -1.39
C THR A 221 0.44 6.40 -2.04
N GLY A 222 0.49 6.44 -3.37
CA GLY A 222 1.69 6.71 -4.13
C GLY A 222 1.39 7.49 -5.40
N MET A 223 2.16 8.56 -5.66
CA MET A 223 2.01 9.40 -6.84
C MET A 223 3.38 9.76 -7.43
N LEU A 224 3.48 9.67 -8.76
CA LEU A 224 4.52 10.26 -9.60
C LEU A 224 3.83 10.84 -10.85
N ASP A 225 4.58 11.49 -11.72
CA ASP A 225 4.04 11.87 -13.01
C ASP A 225 3.50 10.66 -13.75
N PHE A 226 2.22 10.72 -14.12
CA PHE A 226 1.48 9.67 -14.83
C PHE A 226 1.34 8.34 -14.06
N VAL A 227 1.46 8.39 -12.71
CA VAL A 227 1.36 7.23 -11.82
C VAL A 227 0.48 7.58 -10.61
N GLU A 228 -0.53 6.76 -10.36
CA GLU A 228 -1.43 6.86 -9.21
C GLU A 228 -1.60 5.48 -8.57
N HIS A 229 -1.33 5.39 -7.28
CA HIS A 229 -1.43 4.15 -6.52
C HIS A 229 -2.14 4.39 -5.20
N ASP A 230 -2.92 3.42 -4.79
CA ASP A 230 -3.42 3.29 -3.42
C ASP A 230 -3.64 1.82 -3.09
N GLY A 231 -3.50 1.46 -1.82
CA GLY A 231 -3.76 0.10 -1.40
C GLY A 231 -3.54 -0.11 0.09
N GLY A 232 -4.33 -1.01 0.63
CA GLY A 232 -4.31 -1.27 2.05
C GLY A 232 -5.19 -2.45 2.46
N ILE A 233 -5.39 -2.58 3.78
CA ILE A 233 -6.32 -3.54 4.37
C ILE A 233 -7.49 -2.77 5.00
N LEU A 234 -8.69 -3.08 4.52
CA LEU A 234 -9.97 -2.66 5.08
C LEU A 234 -10.38 -3.62 6.18
N GLU A 235 -10.68 -3.11 7.37
CA GLU A 235 -11.38 -3.82 8.44
C GLU A 235 -12.80 -3.25 8.57
N ALA A 236 -13.80 -4.06 8.21
CA ALA A 236 -15.21 -3.68 8.26
C ALA A 236 -16.07 -4.83 8.80
N ASP A 237 -17.30 -4.54 9.23
CA ASP A 237 -18.23 -5.54 9.78
C ASP A 237 -18.52 -6.66 8.78
N PHE A 238 -18.53 -6.36 7.47
CA PHE A 238 -18.74 -7.33 6.40
C PHE A 238 -17.49 -8.14 6.04
N GLY A 239 -16.33 -7.86 6.62
CA GLY A 239 -15.10 -8.64 6.41
C GLY A 239 -13.82 -7.82 6.45
N THR A 240 -12.69 -8.53 6.29
CA THR A 240 -11.35 -7.95 6.23
C THR A 240 -10.79 -8.20 4.83
N TYR A 241 -10.49 -7.13 4.09
CA TYR A 241 -10.09 -7.21 2.70
C TYR A 241 -8.79 -6.44 2.42
N SER A 242 -7.86 -7.05 1.70
CA SER A 242 -6.80 -6.32 1.03
C SER A 242 -7.38 -5.75 -0.27
N ILE A 243 -7.32 -4.43 -0.44
CA ILE A 243 -7.80 -3.71 -1.62
C ILE A 243 -6.64 -2.87 -2.14
N ILE A 244 -6.17 -3.17 -3.35
CA ILE A 244 -5.00 -2.54 -3.96
C ILE A 244 -5.33 -2.20 -5.40
N ILE A 245 -5.05 -0.95 -5.80
CA ILE A 245 -5.20 -0.47 -7.17
C ILE A 245 -3.95 0.33 -7.53
N PHE A 246 -3.23 -0.11 -8.57
CA PHE A 246 -2.09 0.59 -9.14
C PHE A 246 -2.41 1.01 -10.58
N ALA A 247 -2.04 2.23 -10.93
CA ALA A 247 -2.17 2.76 -12.28
C ALA A 247 -0.89 3.49 -12.69
N SER A 248 -0.40 3.23 -13.89
CA SER A 248 0.77 3.88 -14.48
C SER A 248 0.56 4.15 -15.97
N ASN A 249 1.48 4.90 -16.58
CA ASN A 249 1.36 5.34 -17.97
C ASN A 249 0.04 6.09 -18.26
N LEU A 250 -0.47 6.80 -17.26
CA LEU A 250 -1.69 7.59 -17.34
C LEU A 250 -1.48 8.79 -18.26
N LYS A 251 -2.51 9.24 -18.96
CA LYS A 251 -2.49 10.54 -19.65
C LYS A 251 -2.57 11.72 -18.69
N SER A 252 -3.19 11.53 -17.51
CA SER A 252 -3.38 12.56 -16.49
C SER A 252 -3.58 11.93 -15.13
N ASN A 253 -2.78 12.38 -14.14
CA ASN A 253 -2.97 12.01 -12.73
C ASN A 253 -4.35 12.38 -12.21
N ALA A 254 -4.85 13.57 -12.58
CA ALA A 254 -6.18 14.03 -12.14
C ALA A 254 -7.31 13.12 -12.65
N ILE A 255 -7.19 12.56 -13.86
CA ILE A 255 -8.15 11.58 -14.39
C ILE A 255 -7.96 10.25 -13.68
N GLY A 256 -6.73 9.73 -13.61
CA GLY A 256 -6.43 8.46 -12.95
C GLY A 256 -6.91 8.42 -11.50
N GLY A 257 -6.64 9.49 -10.73
CA GLY A 257 -7.11 9.61 -9.35
C GLY A 257 -8.64 9.58 -9.23
N ARG A 258 -9.36 10.28 -10.10
CA ARG A 258 -10.85 10.24 -10.13
C ARG A 258 -11.39 8.86 -10.47
N GLU A 259 -10.75 8.15 -11.39
CA GLU A 259 -11.17 6.79 -11.74
C GLU A 259 -10.89 5.81 -10.58
N MET A 260 -9.79 5.99 -9.86
CA MET A 260 -9.50 5.20 -8.66
C MET A 260 -10.52 5.44 -7.55
N VAL A 261 -10.98 6.67 -7.34
CA VAL A 261 -12.08 7.02 -6.42
C VAL A 261 -13.37 6.25 -6.77
N LYS A 262 -13.75 6.23 -8.05
CA LYS A 262 -14.97 5.52 -8.52
C LYS A 262 -14.83 4.00 -8.29
N LEU A 263 -13.67 3.44 -8.62
CA LEU A 263 -13.38 2.02 -8.40
C LEU A 263 -13.43 1.67 -6.91
N GLY A 264 -12.82 2.50 -6.05
CA GLY A 264 -12.84 2.32 -4.60
C GLY A 264 -14.25 2.32 -4.02
N GLN A 265 -15.08 3.27 -4.44
CA GLN A 265 -16.50 3.34 -4.02
C GLN A 265 -17.31 2.14 -4.51
N TYR A 266 -17.11 1.74 -5.77
CA TYR A 266 -17.82 0.59 -6.32
C TYR A 266 -17.44 -0.70 -5.58
N ILE A 267 -16.15 -0.92 -5.34
CA ILE A 267 -15.64 -2.09 -4.59
C ILE A 267 -16.25 -2.12 -3.19
N TYR A 268 -16.20 -1.01 -2.46
CA TYR A 268 -16.75 -0.91 -1.11
C TYR A 268 -18.23 -1.25 -1.06
N ASN A 269 -19.04 -0.57 -1.88
CA ASN A 269 -20.49 -0.79 -1.94
C ASN A 269 -20.83 -2.25 -2.28
N TYR A 270 -20.05 -2.86 -3.18
CA TYR A 270 -20.25 -4.23 -3.60
C TYR A 270 -19.94 -5.22 -2.47
N LEU A 271 -18.86 -5.01 -1.73
CA LEU A 271 -18.48 -5.84 -0.60
C LEU A 271 -19.44 -5.69 0.58
N ALA A 272 -19.96 -4.48 0.82
CA ALA A 272 -20.90 -4.18 1.90
C ALA A 272 -22.30 -4.79 1.66
N GLN A 273 -22.69 -5.11 0.42
CA GLN A 273 -23.97 -5.74 0.08
C GLN A 273 -23.91 -7.27 0.16
N LYS A 274 -22.80 -7.86 0.52
CA LYS A 274 -22.55 -9.29 0.62
C LYS A 274 -23.04 -9.89 1.94
#